data_5c9cb3e86debb03de7bad72f1af0a870
#
_entry.id   5c9cb3e86debb03de7bad72f1af0a870
#
_cell.length_a   1.000
_cell.length_b   1.000
_cell.length_c   1.000
_cell.angle_alpha   90.00
_cell.angle_beta   90.00
_cell.angle_gamma   90.00
#
_symmetry.space_group_name_H-M   'P 1'
#
loop_
_entity.id
_entity.type
_entity.pdbx_description
1 polymer ?
#
loop_
_entity_poly.entity_id
_entity_poly.type
_entity_poly.pdbx_seq_one_letter_code
_entity_poly.pdbx_strand_id
1 'polypeptide(L)'
;AGQLSATFNVMLGGLEERDFIKDAFSRYVTRQVSDVVLQGGLELGGELLVATILMADIRGFTELSERLPPRQVVRILNRYFTEMVEECMEQGGLIDKFIGDAIMVVFGAPVRLAPEVSARAAARAALGMKRR
;
A
#
# COMPACT_ATOMS: atom_id res chain seq x y z
N ALA A 1 22.18 -24.35 14.44
CA ALA A 1 22.54 -23.12 13.73
C ALA A 1 22.10 -23.18 12.27
N GLY A 2 22.25 -24.31 11.55
CA GLY A 2 21.90 -24.46 10.15
C GLY A 2 20.39 -24.36 9.88
N GLN A 3 19.56 -24.92 10.74
CA GLN A 3 18.09 -24.86 10.59
C GLN A 3 17.54 -23.45 10.83
N LEU A 4 18.05 -22.74 11.82
CA LEU A 4 17.65 -21.37 12.09
C LEU A 4 18.04 -20.46 10.94
N SER A 5 19.23 -20.63 10.38
CA SER A 5 19.69 -19.85 9.25
C SER A 5 18.88 -20.12 7.98
N ALA A 6 18.52 -21.38 7.69
CA ALA A 6 17.68 -21.74 6.56
C ALA A 6 16.26 -21.21 6.69
N THR A 7 15.66 -21.30 7.88
CA THR A 7 14.34 -20.73 8.15
C THR A 7 14.37 -19.20 8.04
N PHE A 8 15.40 -18.57 8.56
CA PHE A 8 15.59 -17.14 8.46
C PHE A 8 15.74 -16.70 6.99
N ASN A 9 16.50 -17.42 6.19
CA ASN A 9 16.68 -17.13 4.78
C ASN A 9 15.39 -17.30 3.97
N VAL A 10 14.58 -18.30 4.29
CA VAL A 10 13.26 -18.48 3.66
C VAL A 10 12.33 -17.32 4.00
N MET A 11 12.29 -16.91 5.26
CA MET A 11 11.53 -15.75 5.70
C MET A 11 12.05 -14.47 5.06
N LEU A 12 13.37 -14.30 4.96
CA LEU A 12 14.00 -13.14 4.34
C LEU A 12 13.66 -13.08 2.85
N GLY A 13 13.70 -14.19 2.12
CA GLY A 13 13.32 -14.26 0.70
C GLY A 13 11.87 -13.86 0.48
N GLY A 14 10.95 -14.32 1.35
CA GLY A 14 9.55 -13.91 1.30
C GLY A 14 9.35 -12.44 1.65
N LEU A 15 10.08 -11.94 2.65
CA LEU A 15 10.08 -10.52 3.03
C LEU A 15 10.70 -9.66 1.92
N GLU A 16 11.74 -10.13 1.25
CA GLU A 16 12.37 -9.42 0.13
C GLU A 16 11.40 -9.22 -1.04
N GLU A 17 10.60 -10.24 -1.41
CA GLU A 17 9.58 -10.10 -2.45
C GLU A 17 8.53 -9.05 -2.06
N ARG A 18 8.06 -9.09 -0.82
CA ARG A 18 7.10 -8.14 -0.29
C ARG A 18 7.72 -6.73 -0.21
N ASP A 19 8.97 -6.63 0.27
CA ASP A 19 9.70 -5.38 0.39
C ASP A 19 10.01 -4.81 -0.99
N PHE A 20 10.27 -5.65 -2.00
CA PHE A 20 10.46 -5.21 -3.37
C PHE A 20 9.22 -4.50 -3.92
N ILE A 21 8.04 -5.03 -3.67
CA ILE A 21 6.77 -4.38 -4.06
C ILE A 21 6.63 -3.06 -3.31
N LYS A 22 6.86 -3.05 -2.00
CA LYS A 22 6.84 -1.83 -1.20
C LYS A 22 7.83 -0.80 -1.72
N ASP A 23 9.07 -1.21 -2.02
CA ASP A 23 10.11 -0.33 -2.54
C ASP A 23 9.72 0.28 -3.89
N ALA A 24 9.19 -0.52 -4.81
CA ALA A 24 8.75 -0.05 -6.10
C ALA A 24 7.67 1.04 -5.96
N PHE A 25 6.71 0.83 -5.09
CA PHE A 25 5.64 1.78 -4.85
C PHE A 25 6.09 2.95 -3.98
N SER A 26 7.01 2.73 -3.03
CA SER A 26 7.60 3.80 -2.22
C SER A 26 8.39 4.78 -3.08
N ARG A 27 9.09 4.32 -4.11
CA ARG A 27 9.78 5.21 -5.06
C ARG A 27 8.80 6.09 -5.81
N TYR A 28 7.67 5.53 -6.22
CA TYR A 28 6.62 6.27 -6.89
C TYR A 28 6.01 7.34 -5.97
N VAL A 29 5.69 6.94 -4.72
CA VAL A 29 5.18 7.86 -3.69
C VAL A 29 6.20 8.96 -3.38
N THR A 30 7.47 8.60 -3.25
CA THR A 30 8.55 9.56 -2.99
C THR A 30 8.66 10.56 -4.14
N ARG A 31 8.49 10.12 -5.38
CA ARG A 31 8.50 11.00 -6.56
C ARG A 31 7.35 12.01 -6.49
N GLN A 32 6.14 11.56 -6.15
CA GLN A 32 4.99 12.46 -5.97
C GLN A 32 5.26 13.51 -4.89
N VAL A 33 5.80 13.09 -3.76
CA VAL A 33 6.15 13.98 -2.65
C VAL A 33 7.27 14.93 -3.08
N SER A 34 8.29 14.44 -3.77
CA SER A 34 9.39 15.27 -4.28
C SER A 34 8.89 16.33 -5.26
N ASP A 35 7.99 15.97 -6.16
CA ASP A 35 7.40 16.91 -7.12
C ASP A 35 6.66 18.04 -6.39
N VAL A 36 5.90 17.72 -5.34
CA VAL A 36 5.19 18.72 -4.53
C VAL A 36 6.17 19.60 -3.77
N VAL A 37 7.23 19.04 -3.21
CA VAL A 37 8.27 19.80 -2.50
C VAL A 37 9.01 20.74 -3.46
N LEU A 38 9.35 20.27 -4.66
CA LEU A 38 10.02 21.08 -5.67
C LEU A 38 9.13 22.23 -6.16
N GLN A 39 7.82 22.07 -6.11
CA GLN A 39 6.87 23.14 -6.42
C GLN A 39 6.62 24.08 -5.23
N GLY A 40 7.32 23.89 -4.11
CA GLY A 40 7.19 24.72 -2.93
C GLY A 40 5.93 24.45 -2.12
N GLY A 41 5.32 23.27 -2.29
CA GLY A 41 4.02 22.93 -1.70
C GLY A 41 4.03 22.34 -0.31
N LEU A 42 5.21 22.03 0.25
CA LEU A 42 5.31 21.43 1.58
C LEU A 42 6.19 22.26 2.50
N GLU A 43 5.65 22.62 3.65
CA GLU A 43 6.40 23.24 4.73
C GLU A 43 6.83 22.16 5.73
N LEU A 44 8.02 22.35 6.34
CA LEU A 44 8.48 21.52 7.45
C LEU A 44 7.61 21.79 8.67
N GLY A 45 6.93 20.79 9.19
CA GLY A 45 6.07 20.91 10.38
C GLY A 45 4.63 20.46 10.16
N GLY A 46 4.34 20.05 8.96
CA GLY A 46 3.02 19.52 8.62
C GLY A 46 2.01 20.57 8.20
N GLU A 47 0.98 20.11 7.55
CA GLU A 47 -0.09 20.95 7.04
C GLU A 47 -1.43 20.28 7.32
N LEU A 48 -2.43 21.07 7.68
CA LEU A 48 -3.79 20.58 7.91
C LEU A 48 -4.52 20.47 6.57
N LEU A 49 -4.89 19.27 6.19
CA LEU A 49 -5.59 18.98 4.94
C LEU A 49 -6.86 18.19 5.22
N VAL A 50 -7.86 18.38 4.36
CA VAL A 50 -8.99 17.47 4.28
C VAL A 50 -8.66 16.42 3.24
N ALA A 51 -8.53 15.18 3.68
CA ALA A 51 -8.20 14.06 2.81
C ALA A 51 -9.14 12.88 3.07
N THR A 52 -9.30 12.02 2.08
CA THR A 52 -10.03 10.78 2.22
C THR A 52 -9.05 9.64 2.42
N ILE A 53 -9.26 8.84 3.44
CA ILE A 53 -8.41 7.69 3.74
C ILE A 53 -9.20 6.42 3.42
N LEU A 54 -8.59 5.56 2.62
CA LEU A 54 -9.11 4.24 2.30
C LEU A 54 -8.26 3.20 3.01
N MET A 55 -8.91 2.31 3.73
CA MET A 55 -8.24 1.16 4.32
C MET A 55 -8.92 -0.12 3.83
N ALA A 56 -8.11 -1.10 3.43
CA ALA A 56 -8.59 -2.39 2.99
C ALA A 56 -7.73 -3.50 3.57
N ASP A 57 -8.35 -4.63 3.87
CA ASP A 57 -7.66 -5.82 4.35
C ASP A 57 -8.27 -7.09 3.74
N ILE A 58 -7.61 -8.22 3.97
CA ILE A 58 -8.08 -9.51 3.51
C ILE A 58 -8.90 -10.15 4.62
N ARG A 59 -10.16 -10.46 4.32
CA ARG A 59 -11.00 -11.19 5.27
C ARG A 59 -10.46 -12.59 5.52
N GLY A 60 -10.39 -12.96 6.80
CA GLY A 60 -9.94 -14.29 7.20
C GLY A 60 -8.45 -14.54 6.96
N PHE A 61 -7.65 -13.49 6.81
CA PHE A 61 -6.21 -13.63 6.56
C PHE A 61 -5.50 -14.37 7.68
N THR A 62 -5.86 -14.13 8.94
CA THR A 62 -5.25 -14.81 10.08
C THR A 62 -5.42 -16.33 9.99
N GLU A 63 -6.63 -16.81 9.72
CA GLU A 63 -6.90 -18.22 9.51
C GLU A 63 -6.17 -18.78 8.29
N LEU A 64 -6.18 -18.03 7.20
CA LEU A 64 -5.50 -18.41 5.96
C LEU A 64 -4.00 -18.56 6.19
N SER A 65 -3.39 -17.61 6.89
CA SER A 65 -1.95 -17.61 7.17
C SER A 65 -1.52 -18.75 8.11
N GLU A 66 -2.42 -19.20 8.98
CA GLU A 66 -2.16 -20.34 9.86
C GLU A 66 -2.25 -21.68 9.12
N ARG A 67 -3.07 -21.76 8.06
CA ARG A 67 -3.31 -23.00 7.31
C ARG A 67 -2.33 -23.24 6.16
N LEU A 68 -1.76 -22.18 5.61
CA LEU A 68 -0.92 -22.28 4.43
C LEU A 68 0.56 -22.18 4.77
N PRO A 69 1.43 -22.81 3.95
CA PRO A 69 2.87 -22.63 4.07
C PRO A 69 3.25 -21.14 3.89
N PRO A 70 4.28 -20.66 4.60
CA PRO A 70 4.67 -19.24 4.54
C PRO A 70 4.89 -18.68 3.13
N ARG A 71 5.45 -19.47 2.23
CA ARG A 71 5.67 -19.06 0.84
C ARG A 71 4.38 -18.79 0.09
N GLN A 72 3.34 -19.59 0.35
CA GLN A 72 2.03 -19.37 -0.27
C GLN A 72 1.36 -18.11 0.30
N VAL A 73 1.49 -17.87 1.59
CA VAL A 73 0.98 -16.66 2.23
C VAL A 73 1.62 -15.42 1.59
N VAL A 74 2.93 -15.43 1.40
CA VAL A 74 3.64 -14.32 0.78
C VAL A 74 3.20 -14.11 -0.67
N ARG A 75 3.00 -15.16 -1.44
CA ARG A 75 2.50 -15.07 -2.82
C ARG A 75 1.11 -14.42 -2.87
N ILE A 76 0.23 -14.82 -1.97
CA ILE A 76 -1.11 -14.25 -1.88
C ILE A 76 -1.03 -12.77 -1.54
N LEU A 77 -0.22 -12.40 -0.55
CA LEU A 77 -0.01 -11.00 -0.18
C LEU A 77 0.55 -10.17 -1.33
N ASN A 78 1.57 -10.68 -2.01
CA ASN A 78 2.20 -9.96 -3.11
C ASN A 78 1.20 -9.73 -4.25
N ARG A 79 0.44 -10.74 -4.61
CA ARG A 79 -0.59 -10.64 -5.64
C ARG A 79 -1.68 -9.65 -5.21
N TYR A 80 -2.15 -9.80 -3.99
CA TYR A 80 -3.17 -8.92 -3.44
C TYR A 80 -2.71 -7.46 -3.44
N PHE A 81 -1.54 -7.18 -2.89
CA PHE A 81 -1.03 -5.81 -2.83
C PHE A 81 -0.79 -5.24 -4.23
N THR A 82 -0.26 -6.02 -5.15
CA THR A 82 -0.04 -5.57 -6.52
C THR A 82 -1.36 -5.10 -7.16
N GLU A 83 -2.40 -5.92 -7.07
CA GLU A 83 -3.71 -5.60 -7.64
C GLU A 83 -4.34 -4.38 -6.96
N MET A 84 -4.28 -4.34 -5.63
CA MET A 84 -4.89 -3.25 -4.86
C MET A 84 -4.18 -1.92 -5.08
N VAL A 85 -2.84 -1.95 -5.12
CA VAL A 85 -2.05 -0.75 -5.34
C VAL A 85 -2.27 -0.20 -6.76
N GLU A 86 -2.29 -1.05 -7.77
CA GLU A 86 -2.58 -0.63 -9.14
C GLU A 86 -3.92 0.10 -9.22
N GLU A 87 -4.96 -0.48 -8.64
CA GLU A 87 -6.28 0.12 -8.63
C GLU A 87 -6.30 1.48 -7.93
N CYS A 88 -5.69 1.55 -6.76
CA CYS A 88 -5.63 2.80 -6.01
C CYS A 88 -4.84 3.89 -6.74
N MET A 89 -3.72 3.52 -7.37
CA MET A 89 -2.91 4.47 -8.12
C MET A 89 -3.60 4.97 -9.38
N GLU A 90 -4.36 4.11 -10.06
CA GLU A 90 -5.18 4.51 -11.22
C GLU A 90 -6.21 5.59 -10.85
N GLN A 91 -6.68 5.57 -9.61
CA GLN A 91 -7.63 6.56 -9.09
C GLN A 91 -6.94 7.77 -8.43
N GLY A 92 -5.61 7.85 -8.49
CA GLY A 92 -4.86 8.97 -7.94
C GLY A 92 -4.61 8.87 -6.43
N GLY A 93 -4.72 7.68 -5.86
CA GLY A 93 -4.41 7.45 -4.46
C GLY A 93 -2.91 7.43 -4.18
N LEU A 94 -2.54 7.92 -3.01
CA LEU A 94 -1.19 7.84 -2.47
C LEU A 94 -1.13 6.67 -1.48
N ILE A 95 -0.26 5.70 -1.76
CA ILE A 95 -0.09 4.57 -0.86
C ILE A 95 0.71 5.05 0.36
N ASP A 96 0.06 5.09 1.51
CA ASP A 96 0.70 5.55 2.74
C ASP A 96 1.55 4.45 3.36
N LYS A 97 0.94 3.32 3.65
CA LYS A 97 1.63 2.20 4.29
C LYS A 97 0.86 0.89 4.14
N PHE A 98 1.58 -0.19 4.42
CA PHE A 98 1.00 -1.52 4.63
C PHE A 98 1.07 -1.86 6.12
N ILE A 99 -0.01 -2.40 6.64
CA ILE A 99 -0.11 -2.84 8.05
C ILE A 99 -0.55 -4.29 8.03
N GLY A 100 0.42 -5.23 8.11
CA GLY A 100 0.12 -6.65 7.92
C GLY A 100 -0.46 -6.92 6.54
N ASP A 101 -1.70 -7.40 6.50
CA ASP A 101 -2.47 -7.60 5.26
C ASP A 101 -3.30 -6.39 4.85
N ALA A 102 -3.24 -5.31 5.64
CA ALA A 102 -3.97 -4.09 5.35
C ALA A 102 -3.15 -3.12 4.51
N ILE A 103 -3.84 -2.36 3.68
CA ILE A 103 -3.28 -1.25 2.91
C ILE A 103 -3.98 0.03 3.30
N MET A 104 -3.21 1.10 3.50
CA MET A 104 -3.73 2.43 3.78
C MET A 104 -3.40 3.36 2.62
N VAL A 105 -4.40 3.97 2.05
CA VAL A 105 -4.29 4.84 0.87
C VAL A 105 -4.92 6.19 1.19
N VAL A 106 -4.27 7.26 0.77
CA VAL A 106 -4.72 8.63 1.01
C VAL A 106 -5.06 9.28 -0.33
N PHE A 107 -6.23 9.91 -0.39
CA PHE A 107 -6.68 10.69 -1.55
C PHE A 107 -6.82 12.15 -1.14
N GLY A 108 -6.23 13.04 -1.90
CA GLY A 108 -6.25 14.47 -1.60
C GLY A 108 -5.03 14.99 -0.84
N ALA A 109 -3.98 14.21 -0.76
CA ALA A 109 -2.68 14.61 -0.22
C ALA A 109 -1.58 13.80 -0.93
N PRO A 110 -0.36 14.32 -1.13
CA PRO A 110 0.07 15.69 -0.82
C PRO A 110 -0.51 16.75 -1.77
N VAL A 111 -1.06 16.32 -2.89
CA VAL A 111 -1.76 17.22 -3.83
C VAL A 111 -3.19 17.39 -3.35
N ARG A 112 -3.58 18.63 -3.07
CA ARG A 112 -4.94 18.91 -2.59
C ARG A 112 -5.96 18.65 -3.68
N LEU A 113 -7.04 17.99 -3.29
CA LEU A 113 -8.24 17.81 -4.09
C LEU A 113 -9.44 18.33 -3.32
N ALA A 114 -10.47 18.75 -4.03
CA ALA A 114 -11.74 19.02 -3.39
C ALA A 114 -12.23 17.79 -2.63
N PRO A 115 -12.84 17.92 -1.45
CA PRO A 115 -13.28 16.77 -0.65
C PRO A 115 -14.16 15.79 -1.43
N GLU A 116 -15.05 16.30 -2.29
CA GLU A 116 -15.92 15.48 -3.13
C GLU A 116 -15.14 14.68 -4.16
N VAL A 117 -14.08 15.26 -4.71
CA VAL A 117 -13.22 14.62 -5.71
C VAL A 117 -12.42 13.48 -5.07
N SER A 118 -11.81 13.74 -3.91
CA SER A 118 -11.05 12.72 -3.18
C SER A 118 -11.95 11.59 -2.69
N ALA A 119 -13.12 11.90 -2.16
CA ALA A 119 -14.10 10.89 -1.73
C ALA A 119 -14.58 10.02 -2.88
N ARG A 120 -14.84 10.62 -4.03
CA ARG A 120 -15.27 9.90 -5.24
C ARG A 120 -14.16 9.00 -5.76
N ALA A 121 -12.93 9.48 -5.78
CA ALA A 121 -11.77 8.70 -6.19
C ALA A 121 -11.57 7.49 -5.28
N ALA A 122 -11.65 7.67 -3.96
CA ALA A 122 -11.57 6.60 -2.99
C ALA A 122 -12.69 5.55 -3.17
N ALA A 123 -13.91 6.01 -3.41
CA ALA A 123 -15.04 5.11 -3.66
C ALA A 123 -14.84 4.28 -4.94
N ARG A 124 -14.35 4.91 -6.01
CA ARG A 124 -14.02 4.21 -7.26
C ARG A 124 -12.92 3.19 -7.06
N ALA A 125 -11.88 3.54 -6.30
CA ALA A 125 -10.81 2.63 -5.96
C ALA A 125 -11.35 1.41 -5.19
N ALA A 126 -12.17 1.63 -4.18
CA ALA A 126 -12.78 0.56 -3.40
C ALA A 126 -13.62 -0.38 -4.27
N LEU A 127 -14.41 0.16 -5.18
CA LEU A 127 -15.21 -0.64 -6.12
C LEU A 127 -14.31 -1.43 -7.09
N GLY A 128 -13.25 -0.80 -7.59
CA GLY A 128 -12.28 -1.46 -8.46
C GLY A 128 -11.54 -2.58 -7.76
N MET A 129 -11.13 -2.35 -6.52
CA MET A 129 -10.49 -3.37 -5.67
C MET A 129 -11.38 -4.60 -5.49
N LYS A 130 -12.67 -4.38 -5.31
CA LYS A 130 -13.63 -5.48 -5.15
C LYS A 130 -13.78 -6.33 -6.41
N ARG A 131 -13.56 -5.75 -7.58
CA ARG A 131 -13.67 -6.46 -8.88
C ARG A 131 -12.41 -7.27 -9.23
N ARG A 132 -11.28 -6.94 -8.63
CA ARG A 132 -10.03 -7.65 -8.85
C ARG A 132 -9.93 -8.86 -7.93
#